data_99beb25827449c6a4cfe556f07b34e81
#
_entry.id   99beb25827449c6a4cfe556f07b34e81
#
_cell.length_a   1.000
_cell.length_b   1.000
_cell.length_c   1.000
_cell.angle_alpha   90.00
_cell.angle_beta   90.00
_cell.angle_gamma   90.00
#
_symmetry.space_group_name_H-M   'P 1'
#
loop_
_entity.id
_entity.type
_entity.pdbx_description
1 polymer ?
#
loop_
_entity_poly.entity_id
_entity_poly.type
_entity_poly.pdbx_seq_one_letter_code
_entity_poly.pdbx_strand_id
1 'polypeptide(L)'
;MELQADVAPVVSVKHVTKNFQAVTALRDVSIDFLPGKVHVLFGENGAGKSTLINVLSGVHQPTIGTVEIDGLGADLVSPQRARELGISSVFQEPALVGTLSVAENLTLGREHLRRGLLNRKRNREAAAAALAHVGSQIPLERTARELSRADQQIVEIARALQGSAKLLILDEPTASLTEEETRQLFDIVRRLKARGIAVIYITHRMGEIREIGDTVSVMRDGALIDTLAIGDVTDEELVTLMVGRRVESLFPEIPNASRDGGLELRRVSTSQLVDVTLTARRGEVVGVTGLVGSGKGDVGRAAFGLTGVLAGSILVDGREISAGSPERRIQQEIIYYPSDRKRDGLVQTMSAHQNATLSALDSWTRFGFVDRKAERAAAEDVLTRMSLRPNHPESLPGTFSGGNQQKIVLARGFTRPYAIHIFDEPTAGVDVGARAEIYTAMKTLAQSGAAVLVISSDLPEIIGLVHRAYVIAQGYVVGEFAGDQLNQGNMLPYFFQEIKEPIS
;
A
#
# COMPACT_ATOMS: atom_id res chain seq x y z
N MET A 1 17.43 -16.13 32.06
CA MET A 1 18.35 -15.16 31.48
C MET A 1 19.58 -15.96 31.06
N GLU A 2 19.44 -16.74 29.99
CA GLU A 2 20.54 -17.44 29.36
C GLU A 2 21.20 -16.50 28.38
N LEU A 3 22.48 -16.26 28.54
CA LEU A 3 23.35 -15.54 27.62
C LEU A 3 23.25 -16.19 26.24
N GLN A 4 22.53 -15.54 25.29
CA GLN A 4 22.64 -15.91 23.89
C GLN A 4 24.11 -15.74 23.51
N ALA A 5 24.73 -16.84 23.08
CA ALA A 5 26.08 -16.84 22.56
C ALA A 5 26.19 -15.71 21.51
N ASP A 6 27.28 -14.93 21.60
CA ASP A 6 27.61 -13.81 20.71
C ASP A 6 27.80 -14.32 19.27
N VAL A 7 26.69 -14.47 18.53
CA VAL A 7 26.73 -14.85 17.11
C VAL A 7 27.14 -13.60 16.35
N ALA A 8 28.34 -13.62 15.76
CA ALA A 8 28.82 -12.51 14.97
C ALA A 8 27.87 -12.21 13.77
N PRO A 9 27.55 -10.94 13.51
CA PRO A 9 26.70 -10.57 12.38
C PRO A 9 27.41 -10.87 11.04
N VAL A 10 26.62 -11.33 10.07
CA VAL A 10 27.13 -11.54 8.69
C VAL A 10 27.27 -10.22 7.93
N VAL A 11 26.39 -9.25 8.23
CA VAL A 11 26.47 -7.89 7.69
C VAL A 11 26.15 -6.91 8.81
N SER A 12 26.93 -5.85 8.92
CA SER A 12 26.72 -4.73 9.84
C SER A 12 26.71 -3.42 9.09
N VAL A 13 25.77 -2.57 9.43
CA VAL A 13 25.73 -1.17 9.01
C VAL A 13 26.18 -0.35 10.22
N LYS A 14 27.22 0.49 10.06
CA LYS A 14 27.83 1.26 11.15
C LYS A 14 27.78 2.76 10.84
N HIS A 15 26.97 3.48 11.61
CA HIS A 15 26.84 4.94 11.55
C HIS A 15 26.59 5.50 10.13
N VAL A 16 25.75 4.79 9.34
CA VAL A 16 25.51 5.15 7.95
C VAL A 16 24.59 6.35 7.84
N THR A 17 25.11 7.40 7.18
CA THR A 17 24.35 8.57 6.76
C THR A 17 24.37 8.67 5.24
N LYS A 18 23.21 8.95 4.61
CA LYS A 18 23.10 9.17 3.17
C LYS A 18 22.37 10.46 2.87
N ASN A 19 23.07 11.36 2.18
CA ASN A 19 22.53 12.62 1.70
C ASN A 19 22.30 12.59 0.20
N PHE A 20 21.17 13.13 -0.25
CA PHE A 20 20.87 13.44 -1.64
C PHE A 20 20.62 14.95 -1.75
N GLN A 21 21.58 15.69 -2.27
CA GLN A 21 21.52 17.15 -2.34
C GLN A 21 21.12 17.79 -1.00
N ALA A 22 19.91 18.32 -0.88
CA ALA A 22 19.39 18.96 0.32
C ALA A 22 18.64 18.01 1.29
N VAL A 23 18.48 16.73 0.94
CA VAL A 23 17.69 15.77 1.71
C VAL A 23 18.61 14.73 2.34
N THR A 24 18.55 14.60 3.67
CA THR A 24 19.18 13.50 4.41
C THR A 24 18.21 12.31 4.45
N ALA A 25 18.49 11.28 3.65
CA ALA A 25 17.63 10.11 3.54
C ALA A 25 17.95 9.02 4.57
N LEU A 26 19.19 8.96 5.08
CA LEU A 26 19.58 8.14 6.24
C LEU A 26 20.38 9.00 7.20
N ARG A 27 20.12 8.83 8.51
CA ARG A 27 20.74 9.59 9.60
C ARG A 27 21.30 8.64 10.63
N ASP A 28 22.61 8.45 10.64
CA ASP A 28 23.35 7.70 11.68
C ASP A 28 22.76 6.30 11.97
N VAL A 29 22.47 5.54 10.91
CA VAL A 29 21.84 4.22 11.00
C VAL A 29 22.90 3.16 11.32
N SER A 30 22.66 2.39 12.40
CA SER A 30 23.48 1.24 12.78
C SER A 30 22.61 0.02 13.03
N ILE A 31 22.81 -1.06 12.26
CA ILE A 31 22.03 -2.30 12.31
C ILE A 31 22.95 -3.50 12.06
N ASP A 32 22.78 -4.57 12.82
CA ASP A 32 23.46 -5.84 12.65
C ASP A 32 22.50 -6.91 12.16
N PHE A 33 22.91 -7.66 11.12
CA PHE A 33 22.13 -8.75 10.55
C PHE A 33 22.79 -10.08 10.89
N LEU A 34 22.06 -10.93 11.64
CA LEU A 34 22.58 -12.19 12.16
C LEU A 34 22.33 -13.35 11.20
N PRO A 35 23.25 -14.33 11.09
CA PRO A 35 23.06 -15.51 10.26
C PRO A 35 21.85 -16.32 10.70
N GLY A 36 21.07 -16.81 9.74
CA GLY A 36 19.89 -17.65 10.00
C GLY A 36 18.76 -16.93 10.72
N LYS A 37 18.70 -15.61 10.63
CA LYS A 37 17.60 -14.79 11.18
C LYS A 37 16.89 -14.03 10.08
N VAL A 38 15.58 -13.88 10.26
CA VAL A 38 14.76 -12.97 9.46
C VAL A 38 14.63 -11.65 10.21
N HIS A 39 15.25 -10.63 9.65
CA HIS A 39 15.25 -9.28 10.17
C HIS A 39 14.23 -8.45 9.40
N VAL A 40 13.13 -8.14 10.03
CA VAL A 40 12.10 -7.31 9.41
C VAL A 40 12.51 -5.84 9.48
N LEU A 41 12.49 -5.16 8.34
CA LEU A 41 12.68 -3.72 8.27
C LEU A 41 11.31 -3.05 8.12
N PHE A 42 10.86 -2.41 9.19
CA PHE A 42 9.53 -1.83 9.30
C PHE A 42 9.59 -0.31 9.37
N GLY A 43 8.64 0.39 8.78
CA GLY A 43 8.57 1.85 8.80
C GLY A 43 7.69 2.38 7.68
N GLU A 44 7.32 3.65 7.75
CA GLU A 44 6.49 4.32 6.74
C GLU A 44 7.20 4.48 5.38
N ASN A 45 6.43 4.84 4.35
CA ASN A 45 7.01 5.25 3.07
C ASN A 45 7.82 6.54 3.26
N GLY A 46 9.06 6.54 2.77
CA GLY A 46 9.98 7.66 3.02
C GLY A 46 10.81 7.54 4.30
N ALA A 47 10.61 6.50 5.14
CA ALA A 47 11.40 6.27 6.35
C ALA A 47 12.89 5.95 6.12
N GLY A 48 13.32 5.81 4.84
CA GLY A 48 14.70 5.50 4.49
C GLY A 48 14.99 4.03 4.17
N LYS A 49 13.99 3.13 4.26
CA LYS A 49 14.17 1.68 4.01
C LYS A 49 14.81 1.39 2.65
N SER A 50 14.21 1.89 1.57
CA SER A 50 14.73 1.68 0.21
C SER A 50 16.13 2.29 0.01
N THR A 51 16.44 3.40 0.71
CA THR A 51 17.78 3.98 0.69
C THR A 51 18.79 3.06 1.38
N LEU A 52 18.43 2.47 2.52
CA LEU A 52 19.27 1.50 3.22
C LEU A 52 19.54 0.26 2.36
N ILE A 53 18.47 -0.27 1.71
CA ILE A 53 18.61 -1.39 0.76
C ILE A 53 19.56 -1.03 -0.38
N ASN A 54 19.40 0.14 -0.95
CA ASN A 54 20.24 0.60 -2.05
C ASN A 54 21.70 0.77 -1.64
N VAL A 55 21.97 1.14 -0.37
CA VAL A 55 23.33 1.13 0.18
C VAL A 55 23.87 -0.29 0.31
N LEU A 56 23.11 -1.20 0.92
CA LEU A 56 23.49 -2.61 1.07
C LEU A 56 23.64 -3.33 -0.27
N SER A 57 22.83 -2.97 -1.25
CA SER A 57 22.90 -3.56 -2.62
C SER A 57 23.98 -2.92 -3.50
N GLY A 58 24.73 -1.93 -3.01
CA GLY A 58 25.78 -1.26 -3.77
C GLY A 58 25.28 -0.33 -4.88
N VAL A 59 23.99 0.04 -4.88
CA VAL A 59 23.41 1.05 -5.80
C VAL A 59 23.84 2.46 -5.39
N HIS A 60 23.92 2.68 -4.07
CA HIS A 60 24.38 3.94 -3.50
C HIS A 60 25.50 3.70 -2.49
N GLN A 61 26.50 4.56 -2.50
CA GLN A 61 27.48 4.58 -1.42
C GLN A 61 26.98 5.45 -0.25
N PRO A 62 27.28 5.12 1.02
CA PRO A 62 27.04 5.98 2.14
C PRO A 62 27.80 7.30 2.00
N THR A 63 27.25 8.40 2.53
CA THR A 63 27.96 9.69 2.62
C THR A 63 28.93 9.67 3.82
N ILE A 64 28.51 9.02 4.91
CA ILE A 64 29.31 8.81 6.13
C ILE A 64 28.98 7.40 6.63
N GLY A 65 29.91 6.78 7.36
CA GLY A 65 29.75 5.44 7.91
C GLY A 65 30.22 4.34 6.96
N THR A 66 30.11 3.09 7.41
CA THR A 66 30.60 1.91 6.68
C THR A 66 29.62 0.76 6.74
N VAL A 67 29.75 -0.14 5.77
CA VAL A 67 29.12 -1.46 5.80
C VAL A 67 30.22 -2.49 6.01
N GLU A 68 30.01 -3.40 6.94
CA GLU A 68 30.93 -4.51 7.22
C GLU A 68 30.29 -5.83 6.84
N ILE A 69 31.10 -6.76 6.29
CA ILE A 69 30.71 -8.13 5.99
C ILE A 69 31.69 -9.06 6.71
N ASP A 70 31.17 -9.94 7.55
CA ASP A 70 31.98 -10.81 8.45
C ASP A 70 32.99 -10.01 9.29
N GLY A 71 32.60 -8.83 9.75
CA GLY A 71 33.46 -7.93 10.56
C GLY A 71 34.53 -7.17 9.77
N LEU A 72 34.54 -7.26 8.45
CA LEU A 72 35.49 -6.54 7.60
C LEU A 72 34.77 -5.45 6.81
N GLY A 73 35.34 -4.25 6.77
CA GLY A 73 34.79 -3.14 5.98
C GLY A 73 34.65 -3.53 4.51
N ALA A 74 33.44 -3.36 3.98
CA ALA A 74 33.11 -3.73 2.60
C ALA A 74 32.88 -2.48 1.75
N ASP A 75 33.64 -2.40 0.64
CA ASP A 75 33.42 -1.35 -0.36
C ASP A 75 32.37 -1.83 -1.39
N LEU A 76 31.13 -1.40 -1.20
CA LEU A 76 29.98 -1.77 -2.03
C LEU A 76 29.80 -0.81 -3.21
N VAL A 77 30.79 -0.73 -4.08
CA VAL A 77 30.85 0.21 -5.22
C VAL A 77 29.85 -0.08 -6.33
N SER A 78 29.28 -1.27 -6.37
CA SER A 78 28.31 -1.68 -7.39
C SER A 78 27.46 -2.87 -6.94
N PRO A 79 26.27 -3.08 -7.54
CA PRO A 79 25.44 -4.26 -7.26
C PRO A 79 26.13 -5.59 -7.59
N GLN A 80 27.04 -5.59 -8.55
CA GLN A 80 27.85 -6.77 -8.84
C GLN A 80 28.80 -7.08 -7.67
N ARG A 81 29.46 -6.06 -7.13
CA ARG A 81 30.37 -6.22 -6.00
C ARG A 81 29.64 -6.66 -4.72
N ALA A 82 28.45 -6.13 -4.46
CA ALA A 82 27.62 -6.58 -3.35
C ALA A 82 27.28 -8.08 -3.46
N ARG A 83 26.89 -8.54 -4.65
CA ARG A 83 26.63 -9.97 -4.92
C ARG A 83 27.86 -10.85 -4.76
N GLU A 84 29.04 -10.41 -5.21
CA GLU A 84 30.30 -11.13 -5.03
C GLU A 84 30.65 -11.30 -3.54
N LEU A 85 30.30 -10.33 -2.72
CA LEU A 85 30.49 -10.35 -1.28
C LEU A 85 29.39 -11.09 -0.50
N GLY A 86 28.36 -11.58 -1.20
CA GLY A 86 27.28 -12.41 -0.65
C GLY A 86 26.00 -11.64 -0.29
N ILE A 87 25.84 -10.38 -0.71
CA ILE A 87 24.58 -9.64 -0.55
C ILE A 87 23.79 -9.71 -1.85
N SER A 88 22.57 -10.23 -1.78
CA SER A 88 21.66 -10.33 -2.91
C SER A 88 20.31 -9.67 -2.59
N SER A 89 19.71 -9.00 -3.58
CA SER A 89 18.45 -8.27 -3.42
C SER A 89 17.44 -8.73 -4.47
N VAL A 90 16.19 -8.88 -4.03
CA VAL A 90 15.01 -9.07 -4.85
C VAL A 90 14.11 -7.89 -4.60
N PHE A 91 13.82 -7.11 -5.64
CA PHE A 91 13.04 -5.89 -5.57
C PHE A 91 11.56 -6.17 -5.78
N GLN A 92 10.72 -5.19 -5.47
CA GLN A 92 9.26 -5.25 -5.54
C GLN A 92 8.74 -5.61 -6.95
N GLU A 93 9.38 -5.09 -8.00
CA GLU A 93 9.05 -5.46 -9.38
C GLU A 93 10.05 -6.50 -9.90
N PRO A 94 9.58 -7.67 -10.39
CA PRO A 94 10.46 -8.71 -10.92
C PRO A 94 11.30 -8.20 -12.09
N ALA A 95 12.63 -8.34 -11.98
CA ALA A 95 13.60 -7.95 -13.01
C ALA A 95 13.94 -9.12 -13.96
N LEU A 96 12.93 -9.93 -14.32
CA LEU A 96 13.08 -11.01 -15.29
C LEU A 96 12.88 -10.50 -16.72
N VAL A 97 13.65 -11.04 -17.64
CA VAL A 97 13.42 -10.79 -19.07
C VAL A 97 12.27 -11.67 -19.54
N GLY A 98 11.09 -11.08 -19.74
CA GLY A 98 9.85 -11.79 -19.99
C GLY A 98 9.85 -12.72 -21.21
N THR A 99 10.68 -12.42 -22.23
CA THR A 99 10.82 -13.22 -23.46
C THR A 99 11.80 -14.38 -23.34
N LEU A 100 12.62 -14.41 -22.31
CA LEU A 100 13.55 -15.50 -22.04
C LEU A 100 12.87 -16.60 -21.21
N SER A 101 13.35 -17.84 -21.39
CA SER A 101 12.93 -18.97 -20.56
C SER A 101 13.43 -18.84 -19.12
N VAL A 102 12.86 -19.62 -18.21
CA VAL A 102 13.30 -19.72 -16.81
C VAL A 102 14.80 -20.08 -16.76
N ALA A 103 15.24 -21.06 -17.55
CA ALA A 103 16.64 -21.46 -17.60
C ALA A 103 17.57 -20.31 -18.03
N GLU A 104 17.17 -19.56 -19.05
CA GLU A 104 17.94 -18.42 -19.55
C GLU A 104 17.95 -17.27 -18.53
N ASN A 105 16.84 -16.95 -17.88
CA ASN A 105 16.80 -15.94 -16.82
C ASN A 105 17.68 -16.30 -15.63
N LEU A 106 17.69 -17.58 -15.23
CA LEU A 106 18.54 -18.05 -14.13
C LEU A 106 20.03 -18.00 -14.47
N THR A 107 20.40 -18.18 -15.72
CA THR A 107 21.81 -18.22 -16.12
C THR A 107 22.31 -16.92 -16.74
N LEU A 108 21.45 -15.94 -16.92
CA LEU A 108 21.76 -14.65 -17.54
C LEU A 108 22.93 -13.93 -16.84
N GLY A 109 23.98 -13.63 -17.61
CA GLY A 109 25.20 -13.00 -17.12
C GLY A 109 26.17 -13.95 -16.36
N ARG A 110 25.85 -15.28 -16.34
CA ARG A 110 26.66 -16.34 -15.72
C ARG A 110 26.69 -17.59 -16.61
N GLU A 111 26.49 -17.40 -17.90
CA GLU A 111 26.35 -18.50 -18.84
C GLU A 111 27.67 -19.34 -18.92
N HIS A 112 27.47 -20.63 -18.84
CA HIS A 112 28.58 -21.55 -19.11
C HIS A 112 28.85 -21.61 -20.60
N LEU A 113 30.08 -21.27 -20.98
CA LEU A 113 30.53 -21.33 -22.36
C LEU A 113 31.44 -22.56 -22.59
N ARG A 114 31.37 -23.10 -23.78
CA ARG A 114 32.33 -24.11 -24.28
C ARG A 114 32.88 -23.65 -25.62
N ARG A 115 34.14 -23.32 -25.66
CA ARG A 115 34.84 -22.78 -26.87
C ARG A 115 34.13 -21.52 -27.43
N GLY A 116 33.66 -20.65 -26.55
CA GLY A 116 32.97 -19.40 -26.93
C GLY A 116 31.51 -19.56 -27.32
N LEU A 117 30.94 -20.77 -27.30
CA LEU A 117 29.54 -21.03 -27.57
C LEU A 117 28.79 -21.40 -26.26
N LEU A 118 27.49 -21.07 -26.18
CA LEU A 118 26.65 -21.42 -25.05
C LEU A 118 26.56 -22.93 -24.84
N ASN A 119 26.96 -23.40 -23.67
CA ASN A 119 26.78 -24.79 -23.26
C ASN A 119 25.36 -24.99 -22.67
N ARG A 120 24.38 -25.21 -23.55
CA ARG A 120 22.96 -25.35 -23.16
C ARG A 120 22.74 -26.41 -22.09
N LYS A 121 23.43 -27.55 -22.14
CA LYS A 121 23.31 -28.63 -21.17
C LYS A 121 23.71 -28.16 -19.76
N ARG A 122 24.93 -27.57 -19.64
CA ARG A 122 25.41 -27.05 -18.35
C ARG A 122 24.56 -25.90 -17.80
N ASN A 123 24.12 -25.00 -18.67
CA ASN A 123 23.24 -23.90 -18.25
C ASN A 123 21.89 -24.44 -17.70
N ARG A 124 21.33 -25.47 -18.37
CA ARG A 124 20.11 -26.12 -17.88
C ARG A 124 20.32 -26.85 -16.54
N GLU A 125 21.44 -27.56 -16.37
CA GLU A 125 21.80 -28.22 -15.12
C GLU A 125 21.99 -27.19 -13.98
N ALA A 126 22.65 -26.06 -14.25
CA ALA A 126 22.82 -24.97 -13.30
C ALA A 126 21.48 -24.32 -12.92
N ALA A 127 20.58 -24.09 -13.88
CA ALA A 127 19.26 -23.56 -13.65
C ALA A 127 18.38 -24.53 -12.82
N ALA A 128 18.43 -25.82 -13.11
CA ALA A 128 17.73 -26.84 -12.33
C ALA A 128 18.23 -26.90 -10.88
N ALA A 129 19.54 -26.81 -10.68
CA ALA A 129 20.14 -26.75 -9.33
C ALA A 129 19.71 -25.49 -8.58
N ALA A 130 19.62 -24.33 -9.24
CA ALA A 130 19.17 -23.09 -8.63
C ALA A 130 17.70 -23.18 -8.15
N LEU A 131 16.79 -23.74 -8.95
CA LEU A 131 15.40 -23.98 -8.54
C LEU A 131 15.30 -25.01 -7.40
N ALA A 132 16.08 -26.09 -7.47
CA ALA A 132 16.12 -27.08 -6.41
C ALA A 132 16.59 -26.49 -5.06
N HIS A 133 17.47 -25.48 -5.08
CA HIS A 133 17.92 -24.76 -3.88
C HIS A 133 16.76 -24.06 -3.14
N VAL A 134 15.77 -23.55 -3.84
CA VAL A 134 14.57 -22.94 -3.28
C VAL A 134 13.42 -23.95 -3.13
N GLY A 135 13.62 -25.20 -3.57
CA GLY A 135 12.62 -26.27 -3.49
C GLY A 135 11.47 -26.09 -4.48
N SER A 136 11.73 -25.45 -5.61
CA SER A 136 10.75 -25.24 -6.68
C SER A 136 10.98 -26.19 -7.85
N GLN A 137 9.88 -26.54 -8.55
CA GLN A 137 9.83 -27.41 -9.71
C GLN A 137 9.29 -26.67 -10.96
N ILE A 138 9.47 -25.37 -11.05
CA ILE A 138 9.02 -24.56 -12.20
C ILE A 138 9.69 -25.10 -13.47
N PRO A 139 8.94 -25.37 -14.57
CA PRO A 139 9.49 -25.87 -15.82
C PRO A 139 10.50 -24.87 -16.43
N LEU A 140 11.70 -25.34 -16.72
CA LEU A 140 12.84 -24.51 -17.17
C LEU A 140 12.61 -23.88 -18.56
N GLU A 141 11.76 -24.47 -19.38
CA GLU A 141 11.47 -24.05 -20.75
C GLU A 141 10.39 -22.97 -20.86
N ARG A 142 9.59 -22.77 -19.82
CA ARG A 142 8.56 -21.72 -19.83
C ARG A 142 9.21 -20.35 -19.91
N THR A 143 8.60 -19.44 -20.66
CA THR A 143 9.04 -18.05 -20.69
C THR A 143 8.59 -17.32 -19.42
N ALA A 144 9.40 -16.35 -18.96
CA ALA A 144 9.10 -15.65 -17.71
C ALA A 144 7.74 -14.92 -17.75
N ARG A 145 7.28 -14.45 -18.91
CA ARG A 145 5.97 -13.80 -19.07
C ARG A 145 4.76 -14.76 -18.90
N GLU A 146 4.99 -16.08 -19.03
CA GLU A 146 3.93 -17.10 -18.85
C GLU A 146 3.80 -17.56 -17.39
N LEU A 147 4.70 -17.13 -16.54
CA LEU A 147 4.72 -17.47 -15.13
C LEU A 147 3.71 -16.61 -14.35
N SER A 148 3.14 -17.17 -13.29
CA SER A 148 2.45 -16.39 -12.27
C SER A 148 3.42 -15.41 -11.59
N ARG A 149 2.89 -14.39 -10.91
CA ARG A 149 3.73 -13.45 -10.14
C ARG A 149 4.55 -14.17 -9.07
N ALA A 150 3.95 -15.16 -8.41
CA ALA A 150 4.62 -16.01 -7.43
C ALA A 150 5.79 -16.78 -8.04
N ASP A 151 5.58 -17.43 -9.19
CA ASP A 151 6.63 -18.16 -9.88
C ASP A 151 7.77 -17.24 -10.34
N GLN A 152 7.43 -16.03 -10.83
CA GLN A 152 8.44 -15.03 -11.18
C GLN A 152 9.29 -14.66 -9.97
N GLN A 153 8.67 -14.44 -8.81
CA GLN A 153 9.35 -14.14 -7.55
C GLN A 153 10.27 -15.28 -7.13
N ILE A 154 9.80 -16.53 -7.21
CA ILE A 154 10.60 -17.72 -6.89
C ILE A 154 11.83 -17.83 -7.80
N VAL A 155 11.68 -17.58 -9.10
CA VAL A 155 12.79 -17.57 -10.05
C VAL A 155 13.81 -16.48 -9.72
N GLU A 156 13.36 -15.30 -9.30
CA GLU A 156 14.25 -14.22 -8.85
C GLU A 156 15.02 -14.58 -7.60
N ILE A 157 14.34 -15.15 -6.59
CA ILE A 157 15.00 -15.64 -5.37
C ILE A 157 16.03 -16.72 -5.73
N ALA A 158 15.67 -17.67 -6.59
CA ALA A 158 16.60 -18.70 -7.04
C ALA A 158 17.83 -18.10 -7.77
N ARG A 159 17.63 -17.05 -8.60
CA ARG A 159 18.70 -16.32 -9.26
C ARG A 159 19.59 -15.57 -8.27
N ALA A 160 18.99 -14.92 -7.27
CA ALA A 160 19.67 -14.16 -6.24
C ALA A 160 20.56 -15.04 -5.36
N LEU A 161 20.15 -16.29 -5.12
CA LEU A 161 20.86 -17.26 -4.29
C LEU A 161 21.95 -18.04 -4.99
N GLN A 162 22.19 -17.80 -6.28
CA GLN A 162 23.30 -18.43 -7.00
C GLN A 162 24.64 -17.85 -6.52
N GLY A 163 25.43 -18.68 -5.87
CA GLY A 163 26.70 -18.31 -5.26
C GLY A 163 26.67 -18.47 -3.74
N SER A 164 27.56 -17.78 -3.04
CA SER A 164 27.68 -17.80 -1.59
C SER A 164 26.86 -16.68 -0.95
N ALA A 165 25.53 -16.71 -1.13
CA ALA A 165 24.65 -15.71 -0.52
C ALA A 165 24.70 -15.81 1.02
N LYS A 166 25.06 -14.71 1.69
CA LYS A 166 25.07 -14.55 3.15
C LYS A 166 23.86 -13.79 3.63
N LEU A 167 23.43 -12.79 2.84
CA LEU A 167 22.30 -11.93 3.10
C LEU A 167 21.39 -11.86 1.87
N LEU A 168 20.11 -12.14 2.05
CA LEU A 168 19.08 -11.95 1.05
C LEU A 168 18.16 -10.81 1.48
N ILE A 169 17.94 -9.85 0.61
CA ILE A 169 17.01 -8.73 0.83
C ILE A 169 15.76 -8.97 -0.02
N LEU A 170 14.61 -8.94 0.61
CA LEU A 170 13.28 -9.09 0.00
C LEU A 170 12.47 -7.82 0.24
N ASP A 171 12.22 -7.05 -0.81
CA ASP A 171 11.49 -5.77 -0.73
C ASP A 171 10.03 -5.96 -1.14
N GLU A 172 9.11 -5.94 -0.16
CA GLU A 172 7.67 -6.17 -0.30
C GLU A 172 7.28 -7.37 -1.18
N PRO A 173 7.86 -8.57 -0.93
CA PRO A 173 7.77 -9.67 -1.89
C PRO A 173 6.36 -10.27 -2.03
N THR A 174 5.41 -9.91 -1.18
CA THR A 174 4.03 -10.44 -1.14
C THR A 174 2.99 -9.45 -1.67
N ALA A 175 3.39 -8.26 -2.14
CA ALA A 175 2.46 -7.20 -2.52
C ALA A 175 1.42 -7.60 -3.59
N SER A 176 1.76 -8.58 -4.45
CA SER A 176 0.91 -9.06 -5.54
C SER A 176 0.60 -10.56 -5.47
N LEU A 177 0.78 -11.17 -4.29
CA LEU A 177 0.59 -12.61 -4.08
C LEU A 177 -0.72 -12.89 -3.35
N THR A 178 -1.30 -14.05 -3.65
CA THR A 178 -2.39 -14.64 -2.86
C THR A 178 -1.88 -15.16 -1.52
N GLU A 179 -2.77 -15.47 -0.58
CA GLU A 179 -2.38 -16.06 0.70
C GLU A 179 -1.63 -17.40 0.56
N GLU A 180 -2.05 -18.23 -0.39
CA GLU A 180 -1.40 -19.52 -0.65
C GLU A 180 0.01 -19.34 -1.22
N GLU A 181 0.17 -18.42 -2.18
CA GLU A 181 1.48 -18.06 -2.74
C GLU A 181 2.39 -17.43 -1.68
N THR A 182 1.83 -16.63 -0.78
CA THR A 182 2.56 -16.05 0.37
C THR A 182 3.09 -17.14 1.30
N ARG A 183 2.29 -18.16 1.62
CA ARG A 183 2.75 -19.30 2.44
C ARG A 183 3.89 -20.07 1.77
N GLN A 184 3.82 -20.28 0.46
CA GLN A 184 4.92 -20.91 -0.30
C GLN A 184 6.21 -20.09 -0.22
N LEU A 185 6.11 -18.76 -0.34
CA LEU A 185 7.26 -17.87 -0.15
C LEU A 185 7.84 -17.97 1.26
N PHE A 186 7.00 -18.00 2.29
CA PHE A 186 7.44 -18.15 3.67
C PHE A 186 8.17 -19.48 3.92
N ASP A 187 7.73 -20.56 3.29
CA ASP A 187 8.44 -21.84 3.36
C ASP A 187 9.81 -21.78 2.72
N ILE A 188 9.97 -21.02 1.65
CA ILE A 188 11.29 -20.75 1.05
C ILE A 188 12.16 -19.98 2.04
N VAL A 189 11.67 -18.89 2.62
CA VAL A 189 12.40 -18.08 3.61
C VAL A 189 12.81 -18.90 4.83
N ARG A 190 11.91 -19.76 5.37
CA ARG A 190 12.23 -20.67 6.48
C ARG A 190 13.35 -21.65 6.12
N ARG A 191 13.39 -22.19 4.90
CA ARG A 191 14.49 -23.05 4.42
C ARG A 191 15.81 -22.28 4.31
N LEU A 192 15.79 -21.03 3.86
CA LEU A 192 17.00 -20.20 3.75
C LEU A 192 17.55 -19.87 5.15
N LYS A 193 16.67 -19.51 6.07
CA LYS A 193 16.99 -19.32 7.49
C LYS A 193 17.67 -20.56 8.09
N ALA A 194 17.11 -21.75 7.87
CA ALA A 194 17.69 -23.01 8.35
C ALA A 194 19.07 -23.32 7.78
N ARG A 195 19.43 -22.72 6.65
CA ARG A 195 20.78 -22.81 6.03
C ARG A 195 21.76 -21.73 6.52
N GLY A 196 21.36 -20.92 7.49
CA GLY A 196 22.20 -19.84 8.02
C GLY A 196 22.22 -18.56 7.19
N ILE A 197 21.39 -18.42 6.16
CA ILE A 197 21.30 -17.20 5.37
C ILE A 197 20.51 -16.16 6.19
N ALA A 198 21.07 -14.96 6.35
CA ALA A 198 20.34 -13.83 6.91
C ALA A 198 19.36 -13.29 5.88
N VAL A 199 18.15 -12.92 6.33
CA VAL A 199 17.13 -12.37 5.44
C VAL A 199 16.69 -11.00 5.99
N ILE A 200 16.78 -9.97 5.15
CA ILE A 200 16.05 -8.70 5.38
C ILE A 200 14.72 -8.82 4.67
N TYR A 201 13.65 -8.68 5.44
CA TYR A 201 12.29 -8.76 4.92
C TYR A 201 11.58 -7.43 5.15
N ILE A 202 11.16 -6.79 4.06
CA ILE A 202 10.46 -5.51 4.14
C ILE A 202 8.99 -5.76 3.88
N THR A 203 8.17 -5.34 4.81
CA THR A 203 6.72 -5.38 4.69
C THR A 203 6.08 -4.32 5.57
N HIS A 204 4.88 -3.92 5.22
CA HIS A 204 4.00 -3.10 6.06
C HIS A 204 2.82 -3.91 6.64
N ARG A 205 2.80 -5.24 6.43
CA ARG A 205 1.73 -6.15 6.86
C ARG A 205 2.09 -6.80 8.19
N MET A 206 1.35 -6.47 9.27
CA MET A 206 1.61 -7.00 10.61
C MET A 206 1.59 -8.53 10.68
N GLY A 207 0.64 -9.18 10.00
CA GLY A 207 0.56 -10.65 9.96
C GLY A 207 1.84 -11.31 9.46
N GLU A 208 2.48 -10.72 8.43
CA GLU A 208 3.74 -11.23 7.89
C GLU A 208 4.90 -11.06 8.88
N ILE A 209 4.95 -9.89 9.55
CA ILE A 209 5.95 -9.61 10.59
C ILE A 209 5.91 -10.68 11.67
N ARG A 210 4.71 -11.03 12.14
CA ARG A 210 4.50 -12.05 13.18
C ARG A 210 4.81 -13.45 12.72
N GLU A 211 4.49 -13.78 11.47
CA GLU A 211 4.62 -15.15 10.98
C GLU A 211 6.07 -15.53 10.65
N ILE A 212 6.85 -14.60 10.11
CA ILE A 212 8.16 -14.96 9.56
C ILE A 212 9.35 -14.30 10.26
N GLY A 213 9.15 -13.17 10.94
CA GLY A 213 10.24 -12.38 11.52
C GLY A 213 10.80 -12.96 12.81
N ASP A 214 12.09 -12.75 13.07
CA ASP A 214 12.75 -12.96 14.36
C ASP A 214 12.96 -11.64 15.10
N THR A 215 13.42 -10.62 14.38
CA THR A 215 13.67 -9.28 14.88
C THR A 215 13.02 -8.26 13.96
N VAL A 216 12.65 -7.12 14.49
CA VAL A 216 12.11 -5.99 13.73
C VAL A 216 12.88 -4.72 14.06
N SER A 217 13.38 -4.06 13.03
CA SER A 217 13.96 -2.72 13.11
C SER A 217 12.97 -1.70 12.58
N VAL A 218 12.60 -0.76 13.43
CA VAL A 218 11.68 0.32 13.09
C VAL A 218 12.45 1.53 12.62
N MET A 219 12.19 1.95 11.38
CA MET A 219 12.76 3.16 10.78
C MET A 219 11.73 4.28 10.69
N ARG A 220 12.16 5.51 10.99
CA ARG A 220 11.35 6.72 10.84
C ARG A 220 12.22 7.93 10.50
N ASP A 221 11.80 8.72 9.52
CA ASP A 221 12.49 9.96 9.08
C ASP A 221 13.99 9.78 8.78
N GLY A 222 14.35 8.62 8.23
CA GLY A 222 15.73 8.27 7.90
C GLY A 222 16.57 7.76 9.06
N ALA A 223 16.03 7.64 10.27
CA ALA A 223 16.72 7.12 11.44
C ALA A 223 16.20 5.74 11.85
N LEU A 224 17.07 4.94 12.46
CA LEU A 224 16.68 3.76 13.21
C LEU A 224 16.13 4.21 14.56
N ILE A 225 14.89 3.83 14.86
CA ILE A 225 14.25 4.16 16.15
C ILE A 225 14.57 3.09 17.19
N ASP A 226 14.36 1.82 16.84
CA ASP A 226 14.65 0.69 17.73
C ASP A 226 14.78 -0.61 16.92
N THR A 227 15.41 -1.62 17.55
CA THR A 227 15.47 -3.00 17.05
C THR A 227 15.04 -3.96 18.15
N LEU A 228 13.94 -4.67 17.93
CA LEU A 228 13.25 -5.48 18.93
C LEU A 228 13.12 -6.93 18.47
N ALA A 229 13.10 -7.87 19.43
CA ALA A 229 12.64 -9.23 19.12
C ALA A 229 11.12 -9.21 18.91
N ILE A 230 10.63 -9.94 17.90
CA ILE A 230 9.21 -9.90 17.54
C ILE A 230 8.32 -10.48 18.66
N GLY A 231 8.84 -11.40 19.47
CA GLY A 231 8.13 -11.96 20.61
C GLY A 231 7.94 -10.98 21.78
N ASP A 232 8.73 -9.91 21.85
CA ASP A 232 8.78 -8.98 22.98
C ASP A 232 8.03 -7.67 22.72
N VAL A 233 7.42 -7.49 21.55
CA VAL A 233 6.77 -6.25 21.15
C VAL A 233 5.35 -6.52 20.65
N THR A 234 4.39 -5.69 21.01
CA THR A 234 3.00 -5.74 20.51
C THR A 234 2.85 -5.01 19.18
N ASP A 235 1.75 -5.27 18.44
CA ASP A 235 1.45 -4.56 17.19
C ASP A 235 1.25 -3.05 17.43
N GLU A 236 0.62 -2.70 18.56
CA GLU A 236 0.39 -1.31 18.97
C GLU A 236 1.69 -0.58 19.26
N GLU A 237 2.64 -1.23 19.92
CA GLU A 237 3.97 -0.67 20.17
C GLU A 237 4.76 -0.47 18.86
N LEU A 238 4.73 -1.45 17.94
CA LEU A 238 5.37 -1.32 16.62
C LEU A 238 4.82 -0.12 15.83
N VAL A 239 3.50 0.03 15.80
CA VAL A 239 2.87 1.17 15.13
C VAL A 239 3.19 2.47 15.86
N THR A 240 3.23 2.47 17.19
CA THR A 240 3.61 3.65 18.00
C THR A 240 5.05 4.10 17.70
N LEU A 241 5.98 3.17 17.62
CA LEU A 241 7.39 3.46 17.27
C LEU A 241 7.49 4.01 15.84
N MET A 242 6.74 3.44 14.91
CA MET A 242 6.74 3.85 13.51
C MET A 242 6.16 5.25 13.30
N VAL A 243 5.01 5.54 13.91
CA VAL A 243 4.28 6.82 13.75
C VAL A 243 4.83 7.90 14.70
N GLY A 244 5.43 7.51 15.83
CA GLY A 244 5.94 8.42 16.85
C GLY A 244 4.88 8.99 17.80
N ARG A 245 3.66 8.44 17.77
CA ARG A 245 2.55 8.79 18.68
C ARG A 245 1.68 7.55 18.90
N ARG A 246 0.95 7.50 20.02
CA ARG A 246 0.13 6.33 20.38
C ARG A 246 -0.97 6.05 19.35
N VAL A 247 -1.22 4.76 19.09
CA VAL A 247 -2.20 4.23 18.12
C VAL A 247 -3.65 4.59 18.48
N GLU A 248 -3.95 4.82 19.76
CA GLU A 248 -5.27 5.30 20.24
C GLU A 248 -5.74 6.58 19.52
N SER A 249 -4.82 7.27 18.83
CA SER A 249 -5.11 8.44 18.00
C SER A 249 -5.25 8.16 16.50
N LEU A 250 -5.18 6.88 16.06
CA LEU A 250 -5.26 6.58 14.62
C LEU A 250 -6.68 6.81 14.09
N PHE A 251 -7.67 6.34 14.84
CA PHE A 251 -9.08 6.56 14.53
C PHE A 251 -9.62 7.69 15.42
N PRO A 252 -9.91 8.87 14.85
CA PRO A 252 -10.43 9.96 15.65
C PRO A 252 -11.88 9.65 16.07
N GLU A 253 -12.22 9.84 17.34
CA GLU A 253 -13.63 9.81 17.73
C GLU A 253 -14.43 10.80 16.87
N ILE A 254 -15.43 10.29 16.17
CA ILE A 254 -16.33 11.08 15.34
C ILE A 254 -17.68 11.13 16.07
N PRO A 255 -18.07 12.27 16.65
CA PRO A 255 -19.37 12.39 17.29
C PRO A 255 -20.50 12.11 16.30
N ASN A 256 -21.44 11.25 16.67
CA ASN A 256 -22.62 11.03 15.85
C ASN A 256 -23.55 12.25 15.95
N ALA A 257 -23.45 13.13 14.96
CA ALA A 257 -24.28 14.32 14.82
C ALA A 257 -25.29 14.16 13.66
N SER A 258 -25.79 12.94 13.46
CA SER A 258 -26.67 12.64 12.33
C SER A 258 -27.93 13.51 12.34
N ARG A 259 -28.27 14.04 11.18
CA ARG A 259 -29.45 14.88 10.92
C ARG A 259 -30.22 14.30 9.74
N ASP A 260 -31.46 14.75 9.60
CA ASP A 260 -32.28 14.40 8.44
C ASP A 260 -31.61 14.84 7.13
N GLY A 261 -31.83 14.06 6.08
CA GLY A 261 -31.21 14.27 4.78
C GLY A 261 -29.96 13.39 4.59
N GLY A 262 -29.23 13.64 3.50
CA GLY A 262 -28.06 12.88 3.09
C GLY A 262 -28.30 12.08 1.82
N LEU A 263 -27.51 11.02 1.64
CA LEU A 263 -27.58 10.09 0.50
C LEU A 263 -28.44 8.88 0.84
N GLU A 264 -29.34 8.54 -0.08
CA GLU A 264 -30.15 7.32 0.03
C GLU A 264 -30.16 6.59 -1.32
N LEU A 265 -29.84 5.32 -1.29
CA LEU A 265 -30.07 4.39 -2.38
C LEU A 265 -31.31 3.56 -2.05
N ARG A 266 -32.30 3.56 -2.93
CA ARG A 266 -33.54 2.79 -2.77
C ARG A 266 -33.62 1.72 -3.87
N ARG A 267 -33.43 0.46 -3.47
CA ARG A 267 -33.55 -0.70 -4.34
C ARG A 267 -32.73 -0.57 -5.64
N VAL A 268 -31.50 -0.01 -5.50
CA VAL A 268 -30.63 0.27 -6.64
C VAL A 268 -30.06 -1.03 -7.19
N SER A 269 -30.23 -1.23 -8.49
CA SER A 269 -29.58 -2.30 -9.24
C SER A 269 -28.72 -1.72 -10.36
N THR A 270 -27.55 -2.31 -10.55
CA THR A 270 -26.59 -2.00 -11.62
C THR A 270 -26.12 -3.30 -12.27
N SER A 271 -25.04 -3.27 -13.02
CA SER A 271 -24.40 -4.51 -13.51
C SER A 271 -23.77 -5.37 -12.40
N GLN A 272 -23.50 -4.78 -11.22
CA GLN A 272 -22.83 -5.45 -10.09
C GLN A 272 -23.64 -5.42 -8.78
N LEU A 273 -24.70 -4.63 -8.71
CA LEU A 273 -25.56 -4.50 -7.54
C LEU A 273 -26.94 -5.02 -7.83
N VAL A 274 -27.59 -5.63 -6.85
CA VAL A 274 -28.95 -6.15 -6.92
C VAL A 274 -29.77 -5.66 -5.73
N ASP A 275 -30.80 -4.85 -5.99
CA ASP A 275 -31.80 -4.37 -5.03
C ASP A 275 -31.18 -3.72 -3.76
N VAL A 276 -30.07 -2.97 -3.92
CA VAL A 276 -29.32 -2.36 -2.83
C VAL A 276 -30.06 -1.19 -2.24
N THR A 277 -30.35 -1.26 -0.94
CA THR A 277 -30.91 -0.15 -0.16
C THR A 277 -29.96 0.20 0.98
N LEU A 278 -29.51 1.45 1.02
CA LEU A 278 -28.66 1.99 2.10
C LEU A 278 -28.84 3.51 2.22
N THR A 279 -28.48 4.04 3.39
CA THR A 279 -28.55 5.47 3.67
C THR A 279 -27.27 5.95 4.34
N ALA A 280 -26.84 7.17 4.03
CA ALA A 280 -25.80 7.91 4.76
C ALA A 280 -26.38 9.30 5.10
N ARG A 281 -26.66 9.54 6.39
CA ARG A 281 -27.30 10.76 6.86
C ARG A 281 -26.30 11.91 6.94
N ARG A 282 -26.81 13.14 6.96
CA ARG A 282 -26.01 14.33 7.22
C ARG A 282 -25.32 14.25 8.59
N GLY A 283 -24.00 14.55 8.64
CA GLY A 283 -23.19 14.44 9.86
C GLY A 283 -22.84 13.01 10.29
N GLU A 284 -23.14 12.02 9.45
CA GLU A 284 -22.87 10.61 9.71
C GLU A 284 -21.70 10.12 8.83
N VAL A 285 -20.88 9.22 9.39
CA VAL A 285 -19.91 8.42 8.63
C VAL A 285 -20.46 7.00 8.54
N VAL A 286 -20.70 6.52 7.32
CA VAL A 286 -21.26 5.21 7.04
C VAL A 286 -20.27 4.38 6.25
N GLY A 287 -20.07 3.12 6.65
CA GLY A 287 -19.20 2.17 5.98
C GLY A 287 -19.96 1.29 4.99
N VAL A 288 -19.28 0.95 3.89
CA VAL A 288 -19.65 -0.14 2.99
C VAL A 288 -18.46 -1.07 2.84
N THR A 289 -18.62 -2.32 3.21
CA THR A 289 -17.53 -3.30 3.19
C THR A 289 -17.93 -4.61 2.55
N GLY A 290 -16.96 -5.50 2.31
CA GLY A 290 -17.14 -6.80 1.68
C GLY A 290 -15.87 -7.23 0.95
N LEU A 291 -15.86 -8.45 0.43
CA LEU A 291 -14.72 -8.98 -0.33
C LEU A 291 -14.44 -8.14 -1.60
N VAL A 292 -13.22 -8.24 -2.09
CA VAL A 292 -12.88 -7.74 -3.43
C VAL A 292 -13.75 -8.47 -4.45
N GLY A 293 -14.40 -7.71 -5.33
CA GLY A 293 -15.34 -8.27 -6.31
C GLY A 293 -16.79 -8.44 -5.81
N SER A 294 -17.10 -8.10 -4.55
CA SER A 294 -18.45 -8.19 -4.00
C SER A 294 -19.46 -7.20 -4.61
N GLY A 295 -19.00 -6.20 -5.37
CA GLY A 295 -19.82 -5.10 -5.89
C GLY A 295 -19.79 -3.84 -5.01
N LYS A 296 -19.15 -3.86 -3.82
CA LYS A 296 -19.15 -2.73 -2.88
C LYS A 296 -18.73 -1.38 -3.50
N GLY A 297 -17.69 -1.39 -4.36
CA GLY A 297 -17.22 -0.18 -5.06
C GLY A 297 -18.25 0.42 -6.00
N ASP A 298 -19.16 -0.41 -6.55
CA ASP A 298 -20.18 0.06 -7.47
C ASP A 298 -21.27 0.89 -6.77
N VAL A 299 -21.40 0.77 -5.44
CA VAL A 299 -22.26 1.64 -4.62
C VAL A 299 -21.87 3.11 -4.79
N GLY A 300 -20.58 3.43 -4.60
CA GLY A 300 -20.08 4.79 -4.76
C GLY A 300 -20.09 5.26 -6.20
N ARG A 301 -19.73 4.39 -7.14
CA ARG A 301 -19.73 4.68 -8.58
C ARG A 301 -21.14 4.98 -9.11
N ALA A 302 -22.15 4.23 -8.67
CA ALA A 302 -23.54 4.48 -9.02
C ALA A 302 -24.05 5.80 -8.41
N ALA A 303 -23.77 6.02 -7.12
CA ALA A 303 -24.14 7.25 -6.44
C ALA A 303 -23.53 8.49 -7.11
N PHE A 304 -22.32 8.40 -7.60
CA PHE A 304 -21.63 9.49 -8.31
C PHE A 304 -21.94 9.56 -9.81
N GLY A 305 -22.68 8.59 -10.37
CA GLY A 305 -23.06 8.58 -11.78
C GLY A 305 -21.99 8.05 -12.74
N LEU A 306 -21.02 7.29 -12.24
CA LEU A 306 -20.03 6.57 -13.06
C LEU A 306 -20.55 5.24 -13.57
N THR A 307 -21.47 4.61 -12.84
CA THR A 307 -22.17 3.40 -13.25
C THR A 307 -23.65 3.68 -13.44
N GLY A 308 -24.24 3.19 -14.53
CA GLY A 308 -25.66 3.37 -14.83
C GLY A 308 -26.55 2.57 -13.86
N VAL A 309 -27.59 3.20 -13.36
CA VAL A 309 -28.64 2.57 -12.55
C VAL A 309 -29.66 1.90 -13.48
N LEU A 310 -29.83 0.58 -13.34
CA LEU A 310 -30.78 -0.22 -14.12
C LEU A 310 -32.18 -0.22 -13.51
N ALA A 311 -32.26 -0.19 -12.16
CA ALA A 311 -33.52 -0.12 -11.41
C ALA A 311 -33.31 0.57 -10.07
N GLY A 312 -34.38 1.04 -9.46
CA GLY A 312 -34.33 1.79 -8.20
C GLY A 312 -34.07 3.28 -8.38
N SER A 313 -33.82 3.99 -7.29
CA SER A 313 -33.58 5.42 -7.31
C SER A 313 -32.51 5.84 -6.29
N ILE A 314 -31.84 6.94 -6.60
CA ILE A 314 -30.85 7.60 -5.71
C ILE A 314 -31.41 8.95 -5.31
N LEU A 315 -31.42 9.21 -4.01
CA LEU A 315 -31.96 10.45 -3.45
C LEU A 315 -30.88 11.20 -2.67
N VAL A 316 -30.97 12.53 -2.74
CA VAL A 316 -30.19 13.44 -1.93
C VAL A 316 -31.16 14.37 -1.19
N ASP A 317 -31.07 14.39 0.11
CA ASP A 317 -32.01 15.13 0.99
C ASP A 317 -33.48 14.87 0.65
N GLY A 318 -33.81 13.60 0.35
CA GLY A 318 -35.16 13.16 0.00
C GLY A 318 -35.61 13.50 -1.43
N ARG A 319 -34.78 14.16 -2.22
CA ARG A 319 -35.08 14.46 -3.63
C ARG A 319 -34.38 13.45 -4.53
N GLU A 320 -35.15 12.84 -5.40
CA GLU A 320 -34.59 11.94 -6.41
C GLU A 320 -33.68 12.73 -7.37
N ILE A 321 -32.48 12.27 -7.54
CA ILE A 321 -31.54 12.85 -8.49
C ILE A 321 -31.65 12.05 -9.80
N SER A 322 -31.91 12.74 -10.90
CA SER A 322 -32.00 12.11 -12.20
C SER A 322 -30.74 11.36 -12.57
N ALA A 323 -30.85 10.34 -13.42
CA ALA A 323 -29.69 9.72 -14.03
C ALA A 323 -28.78 10.82 -14.62
N GLY A 324 -27.54 10.91 -14.16
CA GLY A 324 -26.68 12.03 -14.46
C GLY A 324 -25.22 11.65 -14.55
N SER A 325 -24.49 12.48 -15.29
CA SER A 325 -23.03 12.41 -15.36
C SER A 325 -22.39 12.87 -14.04
N PRO A 326 -21.14 12.53 -13.77
CA PRO A 326 -20.37 13.05 -12.63
C PRO A 326 -20.43 14.58 -12.48
N GLU A 327 -20.44 15.31 -13.58
CA GLU A 327 -20.56 16.79 -13.57
C GLU A 327 -21.87 17.26 -12.90
N ARG A 328 -22.99 16.60 -13.21
CA ARG A 328 -24.28 16.91 -12.54
C ARG A 328 -24.25 16.57 -11.06
N ARG A 329 -23.56 15.46 -10.69
CA ARG A 329 -23.37 15.08 -9.27
C ARG A 329 -22.57 16.11 -8.50
N ILE A 330 -21.50 16.64 -9.11
CA ILE A 330 -20.71 17.73 -8.52
C ILE A 330 -21.61 18.97 -8.29
N GLN A 331 -22.47 19.33 -9.26
CA GLN A 331 -23.43 20.43 -9.12
C GLN A 331 -24.49 20.16 -8.04
N GLN A 332 -24.79 18.88 -7.75
CA GLN A 332 -25.67 18.43 -6.67
C GLN A 332 -24.93 18.24 -5.35
N GLU A 333 -23.74 18.81 -5.20
CA GLU A 333 -22.89 18.80 -4.03
C GLU A 333 -22.45 17.38 -3.59
N ILE A 334 -22.25 16.47 -4.55
CA ILE A 334 -21.68 15.15 -4.32
C ILE A 334 -20.26 15.13 -4.87
N ILE A 335 -19.32 14.63 -4.07
CA ILE A 335 -17.95 14.37 -4.51
C ILE A 335 -17.55 12.91 -4.27
N TYR A 336 -16.76 12.37 -5.19
CA TYR A 336 -16.26 11.00 -5.14
C TYR A 336 -14.73 10.99 -5.22
N TYR A 337 -14.12 10.22 -4.32
CA TYR A 337 -12.68 10.00 -4.26
C TYR A 337 -12.40 8.56 -4.66
N PRO A 338 -11.82 8.33 -5.84
CA PRO A 338 -11.65 6.98 -6.40
C PRO A 338 -10.54 6.19 -5.71
N SER A 339 -10.68 4.87 -5.77
CA SER A 339 -9.71 3.91 -5.21
C SER A 339 -8.34 3.96 -5.91
N ASP A 340 -8.31 4.13 -7.23
CA ASP A 340 -7.06 4.34 -7.97
C ASP A 340 -6.79 5.84 -8.19
N ARG A 341 -6.06 6.44 -7.24
CA ARG A 341 -5.71 7.86 -7.30
C ARG A 341 -4.86 8.25 -8.52
N LYS A 342 -4.02 7.32 -9.02
CA LYS A 342 -3.11 7.62 -10.13
C LYS A 342 -3.83 7.62 -11.48
N ARG A 343 -4.75 6.69 -11.67
CA ARG A 343 -5.48 6.50 -12.93
C ARG A 343 -6.74 7.36 -13.00
N ASP A 344 -7.52 7.37 -11.91
CA ASP A 344 -8.86 7.95 -11.89
C ASP A 344 -8.94 9.22 -11.01
N GLY A 345 -8.00 9.39 -10.07
CA GLY A 345 -7.99 10.50 -9.11
C GLY A 345 -7.22 11.73 -9.57
N LEU A 346 -6.09 11.59 -10.24
CA LEU A 346 -5.17 12.68 -10.55
C LEU A 346 -4.93 12.85 -12.05
N VAL A 347 -4.98 14.07 -12.52
CA VAL A 347 -4.51 14.42 -13.86
C VAL A 347 -3.00 14.62 -13.77
N GLN A 348 -2.22 13.64 -14.23
CA GLN A 348 -0.76 13.56 -14.06
C GLN A 348 0.01 14.71 -14.73
N THR A 349 -0.58 15.37 -15.73
CA THR A 349 0.00 16.50 -16.46
C THR A 349 -0.35 17.87 -15.87
N MET A 350 -1.21 17.91 -14.85
CA MET A 350 -1.59 19.12 -14.12
C MET A 350 -0.85 19.19 -12.80
N SER A 351 -0.57 20.40 -12.30
CA SER A 351 0.08 20.58 -11.00
C SER A 351 -0.83 20.19 -9.83
N ALA A 352 -0.28 20.12 -8.61
CA ALA A 352 -1.04 19.80 -7.41
C ALA A 352 -2.18 20.80 -7.17
N HIS A 353 -1.92 22.13 -7.35
CA HIS A 353 -2.96 23.13 -7.17
C HIS A 353 -4.09 22.99 -8.19
N GLN A 354 -3.78 22.75 -9.47
CA GLN A 354 -4.79 22.55 -10.51
C GLN A 354 -5.62 21.29 -10.25
N ASN A 355 -4.98 20.23 -9.77
CA ASN A 355 -5.70 19.01 -9.36
C ASN A 355 -6.64 19.27 -8.17
N ALA A 356 -6.24 20.05 -7.18
CA ALA A 356 -7.06 20.37 -6.02
C ALA A 356 -8.31 21.19 -6.37
N THR A 357 -8.23 22.08 -7.36
CA THR A 357 -9.33 23.01 -7.72
C THR A 357 -10.23 22.49 -8.85
N LEU A 358 -9.86 21.40 -9.52
CA LEU A 358 -10.48 20.91 -10.74
C LEU A 358 -12.01 20.74 -10.65
N SER A 359 -12.53 20.27 -9.49
CA SER A 359 -13.96 20.04 -9.28
C SER A 359 -14.75 21.28 -8.88
N ALA A 360 -14.09 22.42 -8.69
CA ALA A 360 -14.70 23.67 -8.22
C ALA A 360 -14.34 24.89 -9.06
N LEU A 361 -13.85 24.71 -10.30
CA LEU A 361 -13.43 25.80 -11.18
C LEU A 361 -14.55 26.82 -11.46
N ASP A 362 -15.79 26.37 -11.48
CA ASP A 362 -16.95 27.23 -11.62
C ASP A 362 -17.05 28.29 -10.50
N SER A 363 -16.55 28.01 -9.30
CA SER A 363 -16.51 28.94 -8.18
C SER A 363 -15.65 30.19 -8.43
N TRP A 364 -14.67 30.09 -9.32
CA TRP A 364 -13.76 31.18 -9.69
C TRP A 364 -13.92 31.62 -11.14
N THR A 365 -14.98 31.14 -11.83
CA THR A 365 -15.22 31.47 -13.24
C THR A 365 -16.22 32.61 -13.35
N ARG A 366 -15.83 33.71 -14.04
CA ARG A 366 -16.70 34.81 -14.41
C ARG A 366 -16.67 35.02 -15.90
N PHE A 367 -17.81 35.09 -16.57
CA PHE A 367 -17.92 35.28 -18.01
C PHE A 367 -17.07 34.34 -18.86
N GLY A 368 -16.89 33.09 -18.39
CA GLY A 368 -16.07 32.08 -19.07
C GLY A 368 -14.57 32.15 -18.79
N PHE A 369 -14.11 33.09 -17.97
CA PHE A 369 -12.70 33.25 -17.60
C PHE A 369 -12.51 32.88 -16.12
N VAL A 370 -11.48 32.08 -15.85
CA VAL A 370 -11.08 31.68 -14.48
C VAL A 370 -10.23 32.79 -13.86
N ASP A 371 -10.61 33.26 -12.67
CA ASP A 371 -9.75 34.10 -11.83
C ASP A 371 -8.61 33.27 -11.25
N ARG A 372 -7.50 33.21 -11.98
CA ARG A 372 -6.31 32.40 -11.61
C ARG A 372 -5.71 32.80 -10.26
N LYS A 373 -5.85 34.06 -9.84
CA LYS A 373 -5.31 34.52 -8.56
C LYS A 373 -6.15 34.00 -7.40
N ALA A 374 -7.47 34.09 -7.52
CA ALA A 374 -8.38 33.57 -6.49
C ALA A 374 -8.35 32.04 -6.42
N GLU A 375 -8.34 31.35 -7.56
CA GLU A 375 -8.18 29.89 -7.65
C GLU A 375 -6.91 29.41 -6.94
N ARG A 376 -5.78 30.02 -7.26
CA ARG A 376 -4.49 29.66 -6.69
C ARG A 376 -4.44 29.87 -5.18
N ALA A 377 -4.94 31.00 -4.70
CA ALA A 377 -5.00 31.27 -3.26
C ALA A 377 -5.86 30.25 -2.51
N ALA A 378 -6.99 29.83 -3.08
CA ALA A 378 -7.84 28.80 -2.50
C ALA A 378 -7.15 27.43 -2.49
N ALA A 379 -6.43 27.06 -3.56
CA ALA A 379 -5.66 25.84 -3.61
C ALA A 379 -4.54 25.80 -2.56
N GLU A 380 -3.78 26.88 -2.44
CA GLU A 380 -2.67 27.00 -1.47
C GLU A 380 -3.18 26.87 -0.03
N ASP A 381 -4.32 27.49 0.30
CA ASP A 381 -4.96 27.39 1.61
C ASP A 381 -5.38 25.92 1.92
N VAL A 382 -6.06 25.26 0.99
CA VAL A 382 -6.53 23.88 1.19
C VAL A 382 -5.34 22.90 1.27
N LEU A 383 -4.36 23.01 0.39
CA LEU A 383 -3.18 22.13 0.39
C LEU A 383 -2.34 22.31 1.66
N THR A 384 -2.27 23.53 2.20
CA THR A 384 -1.61 23.82 3.49
C THR A 384 -2.37 23.17 4.64
N ARG A 385 -3.71 23.29 4.67
CA ARG A 385 -4.56 22.60 5.67
C ARG A 385 -4.42 21.08 5.60
N MET A 386 -4.24 20.51 4.40
CA MET A 386 -3.97 19.09 4.20
C MET A 386 -2.51 18.70 4.54
N SER A 387 -1.69 19.62 5.01
CA SER A 387 -0.28 19.38 5.35
C SER A 387 0.49 18.72 4.19
N LEU A 388 0.34 19.23 2.97
CA LEU A 388 1.06 18.74 1.79
C LEU A 388 2.57 18.90 1.99
N ARG A 389 3.35 17.82 1.76
CA ARG A 389 4.82 17.85 1.88
C ARG A 389 5.50 17.16 0.70
N PRO A 390 6.49 17.82 0.02
CA PRO A 390 6.86 19.23 0.20
C PRO A 390 5.73 20.17 -0.23
N ASN A 391 5.64 21.35 0.39
CA ASN A 391 4.62 22.36 0.03
C ASN A 391 5.01 23.10 -1.25
N HIS A 392 4.91 22.39 -2.38
CA HIS A 392 5.18 22.88 -3.72
C HIS A 392 3.95 22.68 -4.61
N PRO A 393 2.91 23.56 -4.52
CA PRO A 393 1.64 23.38 -5.24
C PRO A 393 1.78 23.33 -6.77
N GLU A 394 2.85 23.88 -7.31
CA GLU A 394 3.14 23.87 -8.75
C GLU A 394 3.72 22.54 -9.28
N SER A 395 4.14 21.65 -8.38
CA SER A 395 4.75 20.39 -8.78
C SER A 395 3.71 19.41 -9.32
N LEU A 396 4.15 18.54 -10.24
CA LEU A 396 3.30 17.48 -10.79
C LEU A 396 3.06 16.37 -9.77
N PRO A 397 1.91 15.69 -9.81
CA PRO A 397 1.56 14.61 -8.87
C PRO A 397 2.62 13.52 -8.74
N GLY A 398 3.29 13.16 -9.83
CA GLY A 398 4.32 12.13 -9.85
C GLY A 398 5.55 12.42 -8.97
N THR A 399 5.74 13.67 -8.53
CA THR A 399 6.84 14.06 -7.63
C THR A 399 6.53 13.87 -6.15
N PHE A 400 5.25 13.58 -5.81
CA PHE A 400 4.79 13.40 -4.45
C PHE A 400 4.71 11.93 -4.06
N SER A 401 4.90 11.65 -2.76
CA SER A 401 4.63 10.32 -2.19
C SER A 401 3.16 9.94 -2.31
N GLY A 402 2.85 8.64 -2.18
CA GLY A 402 1.48 8.15 -2.27
C GLY A 402 0.52 8.84 -1.30
N GLY A 403 0.92 9.06 -0.05
CA GLY A 403 0.11 9.80 0.93
C GLY A 403 -0.14 11.25 0.53
N ASN A 404 0.87 11.95 -0.01
CA ASN A 404 0.69 13.33 -0.50
C ASN A 404 -0.16 13.39 -1.78
N GLN A 405 -0.06 12.40 -2.67
CA GLN A 405 -0.98 12.28 -3.81
C GLN A 405 -2.43 12.14 -3.35
N GLN A 406 -2.68 11.33 -2.30
CA GLN A 406 -4.01 11.18 -1.72
C GLN A 406 -4.52 12.49 -1.12
N LYS A 407 -3.68 13.26 -0.43
CA LYS A 407 -4.01 14.59 0.09
C LYS A 407 -4.42 15.57 -1.02
N ILE A 408 -3.77 15.51 -2.19
CA ILE A 408 -4.15 16.34 -3.36
C ILE A 408 -5.55 15.95 -3.86
N VAL A 409 -5.86 14.65 -3.92
CA VAL A 409 -7.21 14.17 -4.29
C VAL A 409 -8.25 14.63 -3.27
N LEU A 410 -7.95 14.50 -1.97
CA LEU A 410 -8.83 14.93 -0.88
C LEU A 410 -9.06 16.44 -0.86
N ALA A 411 -8.05 17.23 -1.20
CA ALA A 411 -8.14 18.69 -1.26
C ALA A 411 -9.32 19.19 -2.10
N ARG A 412 -9.73 18.43 -3.15
CA ARG A 412 -10.90 18.76 -3.98
C ARG A 412 -12.17 18.97 -3.17
N GLY A 413 -12.40 18.15 -2.14
CA GLY A 413 -13.61 18.22 -1.32
C GLY A 413 -13.61 19.38 -0.32
N PHE A 414 -12.50 20.11 -0.20
CA PHE A 414 -12.38 21.26 0.68
C PHE A 414 -12.31 22.60 -0.07
N THR A 415 -12.35 22.56 -1.41
CA THR A 415 -12.33 23.76 -2.24
C THR A 415 -13.68 24.43 -2.37
N ARG A 416 -14.78 23.69 -2.12
CA ARG A 416 -16.14 24.17 -1.99
C ARG A 416 -16.92 23.27 -1.03
N PRO A 417 -18.03 23.73 -0.44
CA PRO A 417 -18.87 22.86 0.37
C PRO A 417 -19.53 21.78 -0.50
N TYR A 418 -19.35 20.53 -0.10
CA TYR A 418 -20.09 19.39 -0.64
C TYR A 418 -20.97 18.79 0.48
N ALA A 419 -22.14 18.38 0.09
CA ALA A 419 -23.11 17.77 0.98
C ALA A 419 -22.83 16.31 1.26
N ILE A 420 -22.24 15.61 0.29
CA ILE A 420 -22.01 14.18 0.32
C ILE A 420 -20.59 13.91 -0.18
N HIS A 421 -19.81 13.18 0.63
CA HIS A 421 -18.48 12.74 0.32
C HIS A 421 -18.44 11.22 0.25
N ILE A 422 -18.00 10.67 -0.88
CA ILE A 422 -17.90 9.23 -1.11
C ILE A 422 -16.42 8.87 -1.27
N PHE A 423 -15.88 8.10 -0.34
CA PHE A 423 -14.51 7.64 -0.32
C PHE A 423 -14.46 6.16 -0.71
N ASP A 424 -13.77 5.84 -1.79
CA ASP A 424 -13.59 4.48 -2.27
C ASP A 424 -12.14 4.04 -2.05
N GLU A 425 -11.93 3.07 -1.15
CA GLU A 425 -10.62 2.57 -0.69
C GLU A 425 -9.65 3.72 -0.34
N PRO A 426 -10.02 4.64 0.57
CA PRO A 426 -9.32 5.92 0.76
C PRO A 426 -7.88 5.77 1.22
N THR A 427 -7.52 4.67 1.86
CA THR A 427 -6.19 4.43 2.42
C THR A 427 -5.40 3.36 1.69
N ALA A 428 -5.89 2.87 0.53
CA ALA A 428 -5.19 1.89 -0.27
C ALA A 428 -3.81 2.40 -0.73
N GLY A 429 -2.74 1.69 -0.33
CA GLY A 429 -1.37 2.07 -0.65
C GLY A 429 -0.92 3.40 -0.03
N VAL A 430 -1.50 3.77 1.12
CA VAL A 430 -1.15 4.93 1.92
C VAL A 430 -0.47 4.46 3.21
N ASP A 431 0.58 5.16 3.63
CA ASP A 431 1.26 4.90 4.90
C ASP A 431 0.37 5.23 6.11
N VAL A 432 0.71 4.65 7.28
CA VAL A 432 -0.13 4.76 8.48
C VAL A 432 -0.27 6.20 8.97
N GLY A 433 0.80 7.02 8.85
CA GLY A 433 0.74 8.42 9.25
C GLY A 433 -0.23 9.23 8.40
N ALA A 434 -0.19 9.04 7.07
CA ALA A 434 -1.11 9.69 6.16
C ALA A 434 -2.55 9.17 6.32
N ARG A 435 -2.78 7.90 6.73
CA ARG A 435 -4.11 7.38 7.07
C ARG A 435 -4.79 8.20 8.18
N ALA A 436 -4.07 8.49 9.28
CA ALA A 436 -4.60 9.30 10.38
C ALA A 436 -5.06 10.69 9.95
N GLU A 437 -4.32 11.32 9.00
CA GLU A 437 -4.71 12.62 8.45
C GLU A 437 -5.96 12.53 7.56
N ILE A 438 -6.09 11.45 6.77
CA ILE A 438 -7.29 11.16 5.96
C ILE A 438 -8.51 10.99 6.89
N TYR A 439 -8.37 10.22 7.97
CA TYR A 439 -9.46 10.02 8.94
C TYR A 439 -9.85 11.32 9.66
N THR A 440 -8.86 12.15 9.98
CA THR A 440 -9.11 13.49 10.54
C THR A 440 -9.86 14.39 9.56
N ALA A 441 -9.55 14.31 8.27
CA ALA A 441 -10.29 15.02 7.22
C ALA A 441 -11.75 14.54 7.14
N MET A 442 -12.02 13.22 7.17
CA MET A 442 -13.38 12.66 7.19
C MET A 442 -14.16 13.10 8.42
N LYS A 443 -13.53 13.09 9.61
CA LYS A 443 -14.11 13.64 10.83
C LYS A 443 -14.54 15.10 10.65
N THR A 444 -13.65 15.93 10.10
CA THR A 444 -13.92 17.35 9.87
C THR A 444 -15.11 17.54 8.93
N LEU A 445 -15.23 16.74 7.89
CA LEU A 445 -16.33 16.76 6.93
C LEU A 445 -17.65 16.36 7.61
N ALA A 446 -17.67 15.27 8.38
CA ALA A 446 -18.86 14.85 9.11
C ALA A 446 -19.30 15.91 10.15
N GLN A 447 -18.35 16.48 10.89
CA GLN A 447 -18.63 17.56 11.85
C GLN A 447 -19.17 18.84 11.19
N SER A 448 -18.78 19.13 9.95
CA SER A 448 -19.36 20.23 9.17
C SER A 448 -20.79 19.95 8.70
N GLY A 449 -21.31 18.75 8.94
CA GLY A 449 -22.67 18.33 8.59
C GLY A 449 -22.78 17.62 7.23
N ALA A 450 -21.66 17.25 6.60
CA ALA A 450 -21.69 16.43 5.38
C ALA A 450 -22.02 14.97 5.69
N ALA A 451 -22.67 14.27 4.78
CA ALA A 451 -22.78 12.82 4.81
C ALA A 451 -21.47 12.22 4.23
N VAL A 452 -20.88 11.29 4.95
CA VAL A 452 -19.62 10.63 4.54
C VAL A 452 -19.87 9.15 4.34
N LEU A 453 -19.66 8.66 3.13
CA LEU A 453 -19.73 7.24 2.78
C LEU A 453 -18.29 6.73 2.57
N VAL A 454 -17.88 5.72 3.33
CA VAL A 454 -16.55 5.10 3.25
C VAL A 454 -16.71 3.67 2.73
N ILE A 455 -16.16 3.40 1.58
CA ILE A 455 -16.13 2.08 0.96
C ILE A 455 -14.73 1.51 1.16
N SER A 456 -14.61 0.42 1.90
CA SER A 456 -13.29 -0.16 2.20
C SER A 456 -13.34 -1.68 2.33
N SER A 457 -12.28 -2.34 1.88
CA SER A 457 -11.99 -3.74 2.17
C SER A 457 -11.22 -3.94 3.49
N ASP A 458 -10.69 -2.86 4.07
CA ASP A 458 -9.99 -2.87 5.36
C ASP A 458 -11.02 -2.84 6.50
N LEU A 459 -11.34 -4.02 7.05
CA LEU A 459 -12.35 -4.14 8.10
C LEU A 459 -12.00 -3.38 9.38
N PRO A 460 -10.75 -3.34 9.87
CA PRO A 460 -10.32 -2.44 10.93
C PRO A 460 -10.61 -0.96 10.65
N GLU A 461 -10.42 -0.47 9.42
CA GLU A 461 -10.76 0.89 9.02
C GLU A 461 -12.26 1.18 9.20
N ILE A 462 -13.10 0.25 8.73
CA ILE A 462 -14.55 0.38 8.89
C ILE A 462 -14.94 0.38 10.37
N ILE A 463 -14.47 -0.59 11.15
CA ILE A 463 -14.82 -0.72 12.58
C ILE A 463 -14.37 0.52 13.37
N GLY A 464 -13.18 1.06 13.09
CA GLY A 464 -12.62 2.17 13.85
C GLY A 464 -13.14 3.55 13.47
N LEU A 465 -13.80 3.70 12.31
CA LEU A 465 -14.09 5.02 11.74
C LEU A 465 -15.59 5.34 11.63
N VAL A 466 -16.44 4.33 11.43
CA VAL A 466 -17.83 4.57 11.02
C VAL A 466 -18.84 4.41 12.18
N HIS A 467 -19.99 5.07 12.09
CA HIS A 467 -21.07 4.92 13.05
C HIS A 467 -21.91 3.66 12.81
N ARG A 468 -22.01 3.24 11.54
CA ARG A 468 -22.64 1.99 11.09
C ARG A 468 -22.07 1.58 9.73
N ALA A 469 -22.18 0.30 9.44
CA ALA A 469 -21.66 -0.28 8.20
C ALA A 469 -22.65 -1.23 7.54
N TYR A 470 -22.63 -1.25 6.21
CA TYR A 470 -23.30 -2.25 5.37
C TYR A 470 -22.28 -3.23 4.84
N VAL A 471 -22.61 -4.52 4.85
CA VAL A 471 -21.81 -5.56 4.22
C VAL A 471 -22.43 -5.92 2.87
N ILE A 472 -21.62 -5.88 1.83
CA ILE A 472 -22.00 -6.27 0.46
C ILE A 472 -21.37 -7.63 0.12
N ALA A 473 -22.19 -8.59 -0.26
CA ALA A 473 -21.76 -9.86 -0.82
C ALA A 473 -22.54 -10.16 -2.11
N GLN A 474 -21.85 -10.54 -3.18
CA GLN A 474 -22.42 -10.87 -4.49
C GLN A 474 -23.43 -9.83 -5.03
N GLY A 475 -23.17 -8.55 -4.74
CA GLY A 475 -24.03 -7.43 -5.19
C GLY A 475 -25.20 -7.10 -4.26
N TYR A 476 -25.44 -7.83 -3.19
CA TYR A 476 -26.54 -7.63 -2.25
C TYR A 476 -26.07 -7.04 -0.93
N VAL A 477 -26.91 -6.24 -0.27
CA VAL A 477 -26.70 -5.90 1.14
C VAL A 477 -27.09 -7.11 1.98
N VAL A 478 -26.12 -7.73 2.65
CA VAL A 478 -26.33 -8.93 3.47
C VAL A 478 -26.37 -8.66 4.95
N GLY A 479 -25.99 -7.46 5.37
CA GLY A 479 -26.06 -7.06 6.79
C GLY A 479 -25.85 -5.56 6.97
N GLU A 480 -26.44 -5.02 8.06
CA GLU A 480 -26.20 -3.69 8.58
C GLU A 480 -25.80 -3.81 10.05
N PHE A 481 -24.72 -3.12 10.45
CA PHE A 481 -24.10 -3.22 11.77
C PHE A 481 -23.88 -1.81 12.34
N ALA A 482 -24.18 -1.63 13.64
CA ALA A 482 -23.99 -0.36 14.33
C ALA A 482 -23.63 -0.60 15.81
N GLY A 483 -22.95 0.39 16.43
CA GLY A 483 -22.56 0.33 17.84
C GLY A 483 -21.76 -0.94 18.17
N ASP A 484 -22.12 -1.67 19.22
CA ASP A 484 -21.41 -2.87 19.68
C ASP A 484 -21.39 -4.02 18.65
N GLN A 485 -22.24 -3.96 17.63
CA GLN A 485 -22.24 -4.94 16.54
C GLN A 485 -21.12 -4.68 15.51
N LEU A 486 -20.53 -3.49 15.50
CA LEU A 486 -19.39 -3.15 14.63
C LEU A 486 -18.11 -3.81 15.18
N ASN A 487 -17.96 -5.09 14.95
CA ASN A 487 -16.76 -5.83 15.29
C ASN A 487 -16.50 -6.94 14.27
N GLN A 488 -15.26 -7.39 14.19
CA GLN A 488 -14.81 -8.37 13.20
C GLN A 488 -15.57 -9.70 13.32
N GLY A 489 -15.83 -10.16 14.55
CA GLY A 489 -16.52 -11.44 14.80
C GLY A 489 -17.93 -11.46 14.22
N ASN A 490 -18.66 -10.34 14.32
CA ASN A 490 -20.03 -10.23 13.82
C ASN A 490 -20.07 -10.02 12.30
N MET A 491 -19.14 -9.25 11.73
CA MET A 491 -19.21 -8.84 10.32
C MET A 491 -18.61 -9.87 9.36
N LEU A 492 -17.51 -10.52 9.76
CA LEU A 492 -16.74 -11.40 8.87
C LEU A 492 -17.57 -12.58 8.30
N PRO A 493 -18.47 -13.25 9.04
CA PRO A 493 -19.30 -14.33 8.49
C PRO A 493 -20.14 -13.92 7.30
N TYR A 494 -20.59 -12.66 7.24
CA TYR A 494 -21.41 -12.14 6.15
C TYR A 494 -20.64 -11.92 4.86
N PHE A 495 -19.31 -11.82 4.90
CA PHE A 495 -18.47 -11.69 3.71
C PHE A 495 -18.50 -12.93 2.83
N PHE A 496 -18.73 -14.09 3.43
CA PHE A 496 -18.74 -15.40 2.77
C PHE A 496 -20.16 -15.98 2.61
N GLN A 497 -21.19 -15.17 2.86
CA GLN A 497 -22.56 -15.62 2.76
C GLN A 497 -22.89 -15.89 1.30
N GLU A 498 -23.21 -17.15 0.96
CA GLU A 498 -23.76 -17.53 -0.33
C GLU A 498 -25.23 -17.09 -0.41
N ILE A 499 -25.53 -16.26 -1.39
CA ILE A 499 -26.90 -15.87 -1.68
C ILE A 499 -27.48 -16.94 -2.61
N LYS A 500 -28.35 -17.77 -2.07
CA LYS A 500 -29.16 -18.65 -2.91
C LYS A 500 -30.11 -17.76 -3.69
N GLU A 501 -30.02 -17.79 -5.01
CA GLU A 501 -31.01 -17.12 -5.88
C GLU A 501 -32.41 -17.47 -5.43
N PRO A 502 -33.33 -16.51 -5.32
CA PRO A 502 -34.74 -16.85 -5.16
C PRO A 502 -35.13 -17.68 -6.40
N ILE A 503 -35.51 -18.93 -6.15
CA ILE A 503 -36.07 -19.83 -7.17
C ILE A 503 -37.19 -19.06 -7.83
N SER A 504 -37.00 -18.70 -9.11
CA SER A 504 -37.96 -18.00 -10.00
C SER A 504 -39.24 -18.80 -10.21
#